data_a88cc663a1267eec9cfd015f9afe2bdd
#
_entry.id   a88cc663a1267eec9cfd015f9afe2bdd
#
_cell.length_a   1.000
_cell.length_b   1.000
_cell.length_c   1.000
_cell.angle_alpha   90.00
_cell.angle_beta   90.00
_cell.angle_gamma   90.00
#
_symmetry.space_group_name_H-M   'P 1'
#
loop_
_entity.id
_entity.type
_entity.pdbx_description
1 polymer ?
#
loop_
_entity_poly.entity_id
_entity_poly.type
_entity_poly.pdbx_seq_one_letter_code
_entity_poly.pdbx_strand_id
1 'polypeptide(L)'
;DAPKSAEETLQLWERMNQKEKQRKSVLEGISHAQGALPRAAKVVSRVAKSANRTQLEQAYTAESQSSDTGHDHQYADRIIAILRDAQRNGVDVESELRCRLRDLECAIERIESENR
;
A
#
# COMPACT_ATOMS: atom_id res chain seq x y z
N ASP A 1 2.96 0.08 -40.65
CA ASP A 1 2.55 0.99 -39.68
C ASP A 1 3.64 1.63 -38.89
N ALA A 2 3.61 2.92 -38.86
CA ALA A 2 4.58 3.69 -38.14
C ALA A 2 4.48 3.40 -36.65
N PRO A 3 5.59 3.33 -35.96
CA PRO A 3 5.57 3.26 -34.51
C PRO A 3 4.81 4.47 -33.96
N LYS A 4 4.21 4.33 -32.82
CA LYS A 4 3.52 5.44 -32.19
C LYS A 4 4.46 6.61 -32.09
N SER A 5 4.03 7.74 -32.61
CA SER A 5 4.83 8.94 -32.56
C SER A 5 5.03 9.38 -31.11
N ALA A 6 6.08 10.15 -30.86
CA ALA A 6 6.31 10.75 -29.57
C ALA A 6 5.07 11.56 -29.12
N GLU A 7 4.39 12.14 -30.08
CA GLU A 7 3.19 12.93 -29.84
C GLU A 7 2.05 12.08 -29.31
N GLU A 8 1.84 10.90 -29.89
CA GLU A 8 0.81 9.97 -29.43
C GLU A 8 1.12 9.45 -28.03
N THR A 9 2.38 9.16 -27.75
CA THR A 9 2.82 8.73 -26.43
C THR A 9 2.58 9.82 -25.41
N LEU A 10 2.88 11.06 -25.75
CA LEU A 10 2.67 12.20 -24.87
C LEU A 10 1.17 12.40 -24.58
N GLN A 11 0.32 12.27 -25.61
CA GLN A 11 -1.12 12.39 -25.42
C GLN A 11 -1.66 11.32 -24.51
N LEU A 12 -1.17 10.10 -24.65
CA LEU A 12 -1.60 9.01 -23.77
C LEU A 12 -1.18 9.30 -22.33
N TRP A 13 0.05 9.75 -22.15
CA TRP A 13 0.58 10.11 -20.84
C TRP A 13 -0.23 11.24 -20.20
N GLU A 14 -0.58 12.25 -20.98
CA GLU A 14 -1.41 13.37 -20.51
C GLU A 14 -2.80 12.91 -20.08
N ARG A 15 -3.40 11.97 -20.84
CA ARG A 15 -4.70 11.41 -20.46
C ARG A 15 -4.63 10.67 -19.13
N MET A 16 -3.57 9.92 -18.94
CA MET A 16 -3.36 9.20 -17.67
C MET A 16 -3.20 10.17 -16.52
N ASN A 17 -2.46 11.25 -16.73
CA ASN A 17 -2.26 12.28 -15.72
C ASN A 17 -3.56 13.01 -15.40
N GLN A 18 -4.35 13.32 -16.43
CA GLN A 18 -5.64 13.96 -16.22
C GLN A 18 -6.59 13.07 -15.45
N LYS A 19 -6.56 11.78 -15.73
CA LYS A 19 -7.40 10.81 -15.04
C LYS A 19 -7.04 10.78 -13.56
N GLU A 20 -5.76 10.86 -13.23
CA GLU A 20 -5.32 10.96 -11.85
C GLU A 20 -5.72 12.26 -11.19
N LYS A 21 -5.60 13.37 -11.93
CA LYS A 21 -5.97 14.69 -11.42
C LYS A 21 -7.47 14.82 -11.19
N GLN A 22 -8.28 14.01 -11.89
CA GLN A 22 -9.74 14.04 -11.73
C GLN A 22 -10.22 13.33 -10.49
N ARG A 23 -9.37 12.57 -9.84
CA ARG A 23 -9.74 11.93 -8.58
C ARG A 23 -9.92 13.00 -7.51
N LYS A 24 -11.02 12.90 -6.79
CA LYS A 24 -11.30 13.82 -5.68
C LYS A 24 -10.33 13.57 -4.52
N SER A 25 -9.83 12.33 -4.40
CA SER A 25 -8.90 11.96 -3.36
C SER A 25 -8.06 10.79 -3.85
N VAL A 26 -6.84 10.68 -3.33
CA VAL A 26 -6.00 9.50 -3.60
C VAL A 26 -6.63 8.23 -3.04
N LEU A 27 -7.58 8.39 -2.11
CA LEU A 27 -8.28 7.25 -1.49
C LEU A 27 -9.44 6.74 -2.33
N GLU A 28 -9.81 7.45 -3.39
CA GLU A 28 -10.93 7.07 -4.23
C GLU A 28 -10.71 5.68 -4.83
N GLY A 29 -11.72 4.84 -4.73
CA GLY A 29 -11.68 3.49 -5.28
C GLY A 29 -11.04 2.45 -4.38
N ILE A 30 -10.53 2.84 -3.22
CA ILE A 30 -9.99 1.87 -2.26
C ILE A 30 -11.15 1.32 -1.44
N SER A 31 -11.40 0.01 -1.59
CA SER A 31 -12.52 -0.62 -0.91
C SER A 31 -12.24 -0.78 0.58
N HIS A 32 -13.23 -0.44 1.40
CA HIS A 32 -13.19 -0.68 2.84
C HIS A 32 -13.54 -2.14 3.20
N ALA A 33 -14.00 -2.91 2.20
CA ALA A 33 -14.37 -4.31 2.43
C ALA A 33 -13.16 -5.23 2.53
N GLN A 34 -12.02 -4.81 2.03
CA GLN A 34 -10.80 -5.62 2.11
C GLN A 34 -10.16 -5.52 3.49
N GLY A 35 -9.31 -6.46 3.82
CA GLY A 35 -8.62 -6.47 5.10
C GLY A 35 -7.72 -5.24 5.29
N ALA A 36 -7.36 -4.96 6.53
CA ALA A 36 -6.62 -3.77 6.88
C ALA A 36 -5.24 -3.74 6.24
N LEU A 37 -4.55 -4.87 6.16
CA LEU A 37 -3.19 -4.89 5.58
C LEU A 37 -3.20 -4.61 4.08
N PRO A 38 -4.02 -5.27 3.24
CA PRO A 38 -4.10 -4.91 1.83
C PRO A 38 -4.57 -3.47 1.62
N ARG A 39 -5.49 -3.00 2.45
CA ARG A 39 -5.98 -1.63 2.37
C ARG A 39 -4.88 -0.62 2.68
N ALA A 40 -4.11 -0.90 3.73
CA ALA A 40 -2.98 -0.04 4.10
C ALA A 40 -1.92 -0.01 2.99
N ALA A 41 -1.63 -1.16 2.37
CA ALA A 41 -0.68 -1.22 1.27
C ALA A 41 -1.14 -0.36 0.09
N LYS A 42 -2.43 -0.36 -0.22
CA LYS A 42 -2.97 0.48 -1.29
C LYS A 42 -2.89 1.97 -0.95
N VAL A 43 -3.20 2.33 0.29
CA VAL A 43 -3.10 3.72 0.74
C VAL A 43 -1.65 4.21 0.58
N VAL A 44 -0.71 3.43 1.07
CA VAL A 44 0.72 3.79 0.97
C VAL A 44 1.14 3.94 -0.50
N SER A 45 0.72 3.01 -1.36
CA SER A 45 1.03 3.06 -2.78
C SER A 45 0.44 4.31 -3.45
N ARG A 46 -0.83 4.64 -3.15
CA ARG A 46 -1.49 5.81 -3.72
C ARG A 46 -0.81 7.11 -3.30
N VAL A 47 -0.44 7.21 -2.04
CA VAL A 47 0.29 8.38 -1.53
C VAL A 47 1.64 8.50 -2.24
N ALA A 48 2.38 7.40 -2.35
CA ALA A 48 3.70 7.40 -2.97
C ALA A 48 3.67 7.87 -4.44
N LYS A 49 2.58 7.57 -5.13
CA LYS A 49 2.42 7.91 -6.55
C LYS A 49 1.72 9.25 -6.78
N SER A 50 1.31 9.93 -5.73
CA SER A 50 0.58 11.18 -5.84
C SER A 50 1.51 12.35 -6.17
N ALA A 51 1.00 13.29 -6.93
CA ALA A 51 1.69 14.56 -7.16
C ALA A 51 1.85 15.36 -5.86
N ASN A 52 0.96 15.14 -4.89
CA ASN A 52 1.00 15.80 -3.58
C ASN A 52 1.66 14.94 -2.51
N ARG A 53 2.51 14.02 -2.92
CA ARG A 53 3.13 13.07 -2.00
C ARG A 53 3.73 13.73 -0.76
N THR A 54 4.51 14.79 -0.94
CA THR A 54 5.19 15.45 0.17
C THR A 54 4.22 15.95 1.22
N GLN A 55 3.10 16.52 0.78
CA GLN A 55 2.07 17.01 1.69
C GLN A 55 1.31 15.88 2.35
N LEU A 56 0.98 14.85 1.56
CA LEU A 56 0.20 13.72 2.06
C LEU A 56 0.98 12.88 3.07
N GLU A 57 2.29 12.83 2.92
CA GLU A 57 3.14 12.08 3.87
C GLU A 57 3.09 12.64 5.28
N GLN A 58 2.66 13.87 5.44
CA GLN A 58 2.46 14.45 6.77
C GLN A 58 1.36 13.73 7.54
N ALA A 59 0.44 13.08 6.84
CA ALA A 59 -0.63 12.33 7.48
C ALA A 59 -0.10 11.17 8.32
N TYR A 60 1.05 10.60 7.97
CA TYR A 60 1.62 9.47 8.71
C TYR A 60 2.04 9.83 10.12
N THR A 61 2.34 11.11 10.35
CA THR A 61 2.74 11.59 11.67
C THR A 61 1.65 12.41 12.35
N ALA A 62 0.47 12.50 11.71
CA ALA A 62 -0.64 13.25 12.27
C ALA A 62 -1.17 12.53 13.51
N GLU A 63 -1.58 13.34 14.51
CA GLU A 63 -2.18 12.77 15.70
C GLU A 63 -3.54 12.16 15.40
N SER A 64 -3.84 11.08 16.10
CA SER A 64 -5.14 10.44 15.98
C SER A 64 -6.23 11.39 16.47
N GLN A 65 -7.26 11.56 15.64
CA GLN A 65 -8.44 12.33 16.03
C GLN A 65 -9.55 11.43 16.55
N SER A 66 -9.26 10.14 16.65
CA SER A 66 -10.21 9.19 17.19
C SER A 66 -10.44 9.49 18.67
N SER A 67 -11.68 9.41 19.11
CA SER A 67 -12.04 9.54 20.51
C SER A 67 -11.65 8.30 21.33
N ASP A 68 -11.18 7.27 20.66
CA ASP A 68 -10.71 6.06 21.30
C ASP A 68 -9.33 6.32 21.89
N THR A 69 -9.31 7.09 22.95
CA THR A 69 -8.08 7.47 23.65
C THR A 69 -7.63 6.33 24.53
N GLY A 70 -6.35 6.13 24.64
CA GLY A 70 -5.77 5.12 25.50
C GLY A 70 -5.12 3.97 24.75
N HIS A 71 -5.29 3.92 23.44
CA HIS A 71 -4.57 2.96 22.61
C HIS A 71 -3.41 3.63 21.90
N ASP A 72 -2.23 3.14 22.22
CA ASP A 72 -1.02 3.52 21.53
C ASP A 72 -1.03 2.80 20.17
N HIS A 73 -0.93 3.56 19.09
CA HIS A 73 -0.91 3.01 17.74
C HIS A 73 0.49 2.55 17.32
N GLN A 74 1.35 2.28 18.27
CA GLN A 74 2.75 1.96 18.02
C GLN A 74 2.94 0.80 17.05
N TYR A 75 2.18 -0.28 17.21
CA TYR A 75 2.29 -1.45 16.32
C TYR A 75 1.74 -1.15 14.93
N ALA A 76 0.62 -0.46 14.86
CA ALA A 76 0.04 -0.05 13.57
C ALA A 76 1.00 0.86 12.82
N ASP A 77 1.61 1.80 13.51
CA ASP A 77 2.57 2.73 12.91
C ASP A 77 3.79 1.98 12.37
N ARG A 78 4.24 0.94 13.06
CA ARG A 78 5.35 0.09 12.61
C ARG A 78 4.98 -0.66 11.33
N ILE A 79 3.77 -1.18 11.26
CA ILE A 79 3.30 -1.87 10.05
C ILE A 79 3.27 -0.90 8.87
N ILE A 80 2.74 0.29 9.10
CA ILE A 80 2.69 1.32 8.05
C ILE A 80 4.09 1.72 7.62
N ALA A 81 5.03 1.85 8.57
CA ALA A 81 6.42 2.18 8.24
C ALA A 81 7.07 1.10 7.37
N ILE A 82 6.79 -0.17 7.66
CA ILE A 82 7.27 -1.28 6.85
C ILE A 82 6.70 -1.21 5.44
N LEU A 83 5.40 -0.94 5.32
CA LEU A 83 4.76 -0.81 4.01
C LEU A 83 5.35 0.34 3.20
N ARG A 84 5.64 1.45 3.86
CA ARG A 84 6.27 2.60 3.20
C ARG A 84 7.68 2.26 2.72
N ASP A 85 8.45 1.59 3.54
CA ASP A 85 9.80 1.18 3.18
C ASP A 85 9.78 0.20 2.02
N ALA A 86 8.89 -0.79 2.06
CA ALA A 86 8.72 -1.74 0.97
C ALA A 86 8.31 -1.05 -0.32
N GLN A 87 7.43 -0.06 -0.24
CA GLN A 87 7.01 0.70 -1.42
C GLN A 87 8.19 1.40 -2.06
N ARG A 88 9.07 1.99 -1.26
CA ARG A 88 10.27 2.67 -1.77
C ARG A 88 11.22 1.69 -2.45
N ASN A 89 11.25 0.43 -2.01
CA ASN A 89 12.13 -0.60 -2.52
C ASN A 89 11.47 -1.51 -3.56
N GLY A 90 10.24 -1.22 -3.94
CA GLY A 90 9.53 -1.99 -4.96
C GLY A 90 9.14 -3.39 -4.53
N VAL A 91 8.94 -3.61 -3.22
CA VAL A 91 8.59 -4.92 -2.66
C VAL A 91 7.09 -5.00 -2.42
N ASP A 92 6.47 -6.09 -2.88
CA ASP A 92 5.07 -6.39 -2.61
C ASP A 92 4.99 -7.19 -1.31
N VAL A 93 4.72 -6.48 -0.21
CA VAL A 93 4.67 -7.07 1.13
C VAL A 93 3.57 -8.12 1.23
N GLU A 94 2.44 -7.89 0.57
CA GLU A 94 1.32 -8.84 0.60
C GLU A 94 1.74 -10.21 0.08
N SER A 95 2.40 -10.24 -1.08
CA SER A 95 2.89 -11.48 -1.68
C SER A 95 3.98 -12.12 -0.83
N GLU A 96 4.88 -11.30 -0.33
CA GLU A 96 5.98 -11.79 0.51
C GLU A 96 5.45 -12.41 1.80
N LEU A 97 4.48 -11.76 2.43
CA LEU A 97 3.88 -12.27 3.66
C LEU A 97 3.12 -13.57 3.40
N ARG A 98 2.39 -13.64 2.30
CA ARG A 98 1.63 -14.85 1.94
C ARG A 98 2.57 -16.04 1.76
N CYS A 99 3.69 -15.81 1.12
CA CYS A 99 4.71 -16.83 0.90
C CYS A 99 5.32 -17.28 2.24
N ARG A 100 5.65 -16.32 3.09
CA ARG A 100 6.23 -16.61 4.40
C ARG A 100 5.26 -17.36 5.31
N LEU A 101 3.96 -17.04 5.21
CA LEU A 101 2.94 -17.74 5.96
C LEU A 101 2.85 -19.22 5.58
N ARG A 102 2.98 -19.54 4.30
CA ARG A 102 2.99 -20.94 3.87
C ARG A 102 4.15 -21.70 4.48
N ASP A 103 5.34 -21.10 4.50
CA ASP A 103 6.50 -21.71 5.10
C ASP A 103 6.30 -21.94 6.59
N LEU A 104 5.74 -20.97 7.28
CA LEU A 104 5.47 -21.06 8.71
C LEU A 104 4.45 -22.15 9.01
N GLU A 105 3.38 -22.19 8.24
CA GLU A 105 2.34 -23.21 8.39
C GLU A 105 2.90 -24.62 8.19
N CYS A 106 3.72 -24.78 7.17
CA CYS A 106 4.38 -26.08 6.93
C CYS A 106 5.31 -26.48 8.09
N ALA A 107 6.03 -25.51 8.62
CA ALA A 107 6.92 -25.78 9.76
C ALA A 107 6.13 -26.18 11.00
N ILE A 108 5.02 -25.49 11.25
CA ILE A 108 4.14 -25.80 12.38
C ILE A 108 3.57 -27.23 12.25
N GLU A 109 3.06 -27.55 11.08
CA GLU A 109 2.49 -28.88 10.84
C GLU A 109 3.52 -29.98 11.05
N ARG A 110 4.75 -29.75 10.61
CA ARG A 110 5.85 -30.72 10.80
C ARG A 110 6.14 -30.91 12.28
N ILE A 111 6.23 -29.83 13.05
CA ILE A 111 6.49 -29.91 14.48
C ILE A 111 5.35 -30.63 15.20
N GLU A 112 4.12 -30.31 14.86
CA GLU A 112 2.96 -30.98 15.46
C GLU A 112 2.96 -32.47 15.15
N SER A 113 3.33 -32.83 13.93
CA SER A 113 3.42 -34.22 13.51
C SER A 113 4.46 -34.98 14.30
N GLU A 114 5.60 -34.37 14.58
CA GLU A 114 6.68 -34.98 15.36
C GLU A 114 6.32 -35.17 16.83
N ASN A 115 5.39 -34.37 17.34
CA ASN A 115 5.00 -34.41 18.76
C ASN A 115 3.79 -35.29 19.04
N ARG A 116 3.29 -36.01 18.05
CA ARG A 116 2.17 -36.93 18.24
C ARG A 116 2.64 -38.27 18.79
#